data_3c5f996f721c0396ca195b0de82118f6
#
_entry.id   3c5f996f721c0396ca195b0de82118f6
#
_cell.length_a   1.000
_cell.length_b   1.000
_cell.length_c   1.000
_cell.angle_alpha   90.00
_cell.angle_beta   90.00
_cell.angle_gamma   90.00
#
_symmetry.space_group_name_H-M   'P 1'
#
loop_
_entity.id
_entity.type
_entity.pdbx_description
1 polymer ?
#
loop_
_entity_poly.entity_id
_entity_poly.type
_entity_poly.pdbx_seq_one_letter_code
_entity_poly.pdbx_strand_id
1 'polypeptide(L)'
;MAKTHTKDEEMDLQGQIIQYLATGLTLGSIYAMVGLGFTIIYNATGIINLAQGEFVMFGGLIMVFFTTTLGLPLFLSFFITLALTTGIGMIYERLFIRHPSKTAPLMTLLIITVAVSIFFRGIAMFIWGKEPYSLPHFSSAKPIIIGGAAILPQVFWILGLSILAVVLMNIFFNRTITGKAMSACSVNRVAASLVGIDASKMVLLSFALSATLGALAGASITPIALMEYDRGPMLALKGFCAAVLGGLGFGTGAVVAGFLLGLIESFTTGFISSAFKEATALIILILVLFIKPSGIFGSEEVGKIKKI
;
A
#
# COMPACT_ATOMS: atom_id res chain seq x y z
N MET A 1 48.77 -6.00 -24.90
CA MET A 1 48.02 -6.81 -23.91
C MET A 1 47.28 -5.88 -22.95
N ALA A 2 46.36 -5.06 -23.45
CA ALA A 2 45.60 -4.10 -22.63
C ALA A 2 44.34 -3.64 -23.38
N LYS A 3 43.47 -4.55 -23.81
CA LYS A 3 42.18 -4.21 -24.47
C LYS A 3 41.04 -5.20 -24.20
N THR A 4 41.18 -6.10 -23.24
CA THR A 4 40.14 -7.12 -22.94
C THR A 4 39.48 -6.94 -21.56
N HIS A 5 39.81 -5.91 -20.79
CA HIS A 5 39.26 -5.73 -19.43
C HIS A 5 38.11 -4.71 -19.27
N THR A 6 37.66 -4.06 -20.35
CA THR A 6 36.61 -3.03 -20.27
C THR A 6 35.25 -3.47 -20.78
N LYS A 7 35.07 -4.75 -21.14
CA LYS A 7 33.80 -5.24 -21.71
C LYS A 7 32.91 -6.00 -20.72
N ASP A 8 33.42 -6.40 -19.58
CA ASP A 8 32.73 -7.23 -18.60
C ASP A 8 32.20 -6.48 -17.35
N GLU A 9 32.45 -5.16 -17.21
CA GLU A 9 32.02 -4.35 -16.07
C GLU A 9 30.92 -3.32 -16.37
N GLU A 10 30.63 -3.03 -17.62
CA GLU A 10 29.44 -2.23 -17.95
C GLU A 10 28.27 -3.18 -18.15
N MET A 11 27.43 -3.34 -17.12
CA MET A 11 26.07 -3.84 -17.30
C MET A 11 25.48 -3.02 -18.45
N ASP A 12 25.18 -3.67 -19.58
CA ASP A 12 24.65 -3.02 -20.78
C ASP A 12 23.52 -2.07 -20.34
N LEU A 13 23.53 -0.83 -20.83
CA LEU A 13 22.51 0.17 -20.49
C LEU A 13 21.10 -0.42 -20.58
N GLN A 14 20.89 -1.34 -21.51
CA GLN A 14 19.65 -2.08 -21.65
C GLN A 14 19.35 -2.93 -20.40
N GLY A 15 20.33 -3.63 -19.85
CA GLY A 15 20.18 -4.43 -18.63
C GLY A 15 19.86 -3.56 -17.41
N GLN A 16 20.50 -2.39 -17.29
CA GLN A 16 20.23 -1.43 -16.22
C GLN A 16 18.79 -0.90 -16.29
N ILE A 17 18.33 -0.50 -17.49
CA ILE A 17 16.96 -0.02 -17.69
C ILE A 17 15.94 -1.10 -17.29
N ILE A 18 16.15 -2.36 -17.73
CA ILE A 18 15.25 -3.48 -17.39
C ILE A 18 15.25 -3.73 -15.88
N GLN A 19 16.42 -3.65 -15.22
CA GLN A 19 16.53 -3.80 -13.78
C GLN A 19 15.75 -2.71 -13.03
N TYR A 20 15.88 -1.43 -13.45
CA TYR A 20 15.15 -0.31 -12.85
C TYR A 20 13.65 -0.41 -13.12
N LEU A 21 13.23 -0.87 -14.29
CA LEU A 21 11.82 -1.14 -14.58
C LEU A 21 11.26 -2.23 -13.66
N ALA A 22 11.97 -3.35 -13.49
CA ALA A 22 11.54 -4.44 -12.61
C ALA A 22 11.43 -3.98 -11.15
N THR A 23 12.44 -3.25 -10.66
CA THR A 23 12.45 -2.69 -9.31
C THR A 23 11.33 -1.66 -9.12
N GLY A 24 11.15 -0.76 -10.09
CA GLY A 24 10.12 0.28 -10.06
C GLY A 24 8.71 -0.30 -10.09
N LEU A 25 8.45 -1.31 -10.90
CA LEU A 25 7.18 -2.03 -10.91
C LEU A 25 6.94 -2.76 -9.60
N THR A 26 7.97 -3.34 -8.99
CA THR A 26 7.87 -4.00 -7.67
C THR A 26 7.45 -3.01 -6.58
N LEU A 27 8.17 -1.90 -6.45
CA LEU A 27 7.85 -0.84 -5.49
C LEU A 27 6.48 -0.22 -5.79
N GLY A 28 6.21 0.07 -7.06
CA GLY A 28 4.95 0.62 -7.53
C GLY A 28 3.76 -0.27 -7.21
N SER A 29 3.91 -1.60 -7.26
CA SER A 29 2.88 -2.55 -6.83
C SER A 29 2.50 -2.39 -5.36
N ILE A 30 3.50 -2.21 -4.49
CA ILE A 30 3.27 -1.99 -3.06
C ILE A 30 2.59 -0.63 -2.83
N TYR A 31 3.08 0.43 -3.46
CA TYR A 31 2.49 1.77 -3.33
C TYR A 31 1.06 1.82 -3.88
N ALA A 32 0.78 1.09 -4.96
CA ALA A 32 -0.56 0.95 -5.53
C ALA A 32 -1.52 0.27 -4.55
N MET A 33 -1.12 -0.85 -3.93
CA MET A 33 -1.96 -1.55 -2.95
C MET A 33 -2.21 -0.70 -1.70
N VAL A 34 -1.19 -0.04 -1.17
CA VAL A 34 -1.31 0.84 0.00
C VAL A 34 -2.15 2.08 -0.33
N GLY A 35 -1.91 2.71 -1.50
CA GLY A 35 -2.67 3.86 -1.98
C GLY A 35 -4.14 3.53 -2.23
N LEU A 36 -4.44 2.35 -2.77
CA LEU A 36 -5.81 1.85 -2.90
C LEU A 36 -6.46 1.67 -1.53
N GLY A 37 -5.74 1.13 -0.54
CA GLY A 37 -6.19 1.01 0.84
C GLY A 37 -6.56 2.37 1.45
N PHE A 38 -5.72 3.39 1.29
CA PHE A 38 -6.03 4.78 1.68
C PHE A 38 -7.32 5.28 1.04
N THR A 39 -7.46 5.09 -0.27
CA THR A 39 -8.62 5.55 -1.03
C THR A 39 -9.92 4.88 -0.57
N ILE A 40 -9.88 3.58 -0.26
CA ILE A 40 -11.05 2.84 0.23
C ILE A 40 -11.54 3.38 1.57
N ILE A 41 -10.64 3.60 2.54
CA ILE A 41 -11.01 4.18 3.84
C ILE A 41 -11.50 5.62 3.67
N TYR A 42 -10.78 6.44 2.88
CA TYR A 42 -11.14 7.83 2.63
C TYR A 42 -12.54 7.96 2.02
N ASN A 43 -12.89 7.12 1.06
CA ASN A 43 -14.22 7.11 0.46
C ASN A 43 -15.32 6.78 1.47
N ALA A 44 -15.10 5.82 2.37
CA ALA A 44 -16.10 5.43 3.34
C ALA A 44 -16.24 6.42 4.52
N THR A 45 -15.16 7.15 4.86
CA THR A 45 -15.11 7.93 6.12
C THR A 45 -14.81 9.41 5.95
N GLY A 46 -14.21 9.82 4.83
CA GLY A 46 -13.62 11.14 4.63
C GLY A 46 -12.30 11.36 5.39
N ILE A 47 -11.76 10.34 6.06
CA ILE A 47 -10.58 10.43 6.91
C ILE A 47 -9.37 9.85 6.19
N ILE A 48 -8.21 10.50 6.35
CA ILE A 48 -6.92 9.94 5.97
C ILE A 48 -6.44 9.08 7.14
N ASN A 49 -6.31 7.76 6.92
CA ASN A 49 -5.85 6.82 7.94
C ASN A 49 -4.32 6.69 7.92
N LEU A 50 -3.61 7.45 8.74
CA LEU A 50 -2.14 7.40 8.79
C LEU A 50 -1.59 6.09 9.39
N ALA A 51 -2.44 5.25 10.01
CA ALA A 51 -2.07 3.90 10.43
C ALA A 51 -2.13 2.85 9.29
N GLN A 52 -2.37 3.27 8.04
CA GLN A 52 -2.49 2.35 6.89
C GLN A 52 -1.23 1.51 6.67
N GLY A 53 -0.04 2.08 6.86
CA GLY A 53 1.22 1.36 6.69
C GLY A 53 1.46 0.29 7.76
N GLU A 54 0.82 0.42 8.92
CA GLU A 54 0.95 -0.59 9.97
C GLU A 54 0.30 -1.92 9.58
N PHE A 55 -0.71 -1.89 8.71
CA PHE A 55 -1.26 -3.12 8.13
C PHE A 55 -0.25 -3.82 7.22
N VAL A 56 0.63 -3.07 6.55
CA VAL A 56 1.73 -3.62 5.75
C VAL A 56 2.77 -4.25 6.68
N MET A 57 3.15 -3.54 7.73
CA MET A 57 4.07 -4.04 8.76
C MET A 57 3.54 -5.35 9.39
N PHE A 58 2.29 -5.36 9.85
CA PHE A 58 1.68 -6.57 10.41
C PHE A 58 1.60 -7.69 9.36
N GLY A 59 1.28 -7.39 8.11
CA GLY A 59 1.29 -8.36 7.03
C GLY A 59 2.63 -9.06 6.87
N GLY A 60 3.73 -8.32 6.93
CA GLY A 60 5.08 -8.89 6.89
C GLY A 60 5.45 -9.66 8.16
N LEU A 61 5.29 -9.05 9.34
CA LEU A 61 5.70 -9.64 10.62
C LEU A 61 4.89 -10.90 10.99
N ILE A 62 3.57 -10.88 10.79
CA ILE A 62 2.71 -12.05 11.04
C ILE A 62 3.07 -13.18 10.08
N MET A 63 3.32 -12.86 8.80
CA MET A 63 3.76 -13.86 7.81
C MET A 63 5.09 -14.52 8.21
N VAL A 64 6.06 -13.72 8.66
CA VAL A 64 7.34 -14.21 9.19
C VAL A 64 7.10 -15.13 10.38
N PHE A 65 6.29 -14.72 11.34
CA PHE A 65 6.01 -15.50 12.55
C PHE A 65 5.45 -16.89 12.22
N PHE A 66 4.43 -16.96 11.37
CA PHE A 66 3.84 -18.26 11.02
C PHE A 66 4.77 -19.13 10.17
N THR A 67 5.54 -18.52 9.27
CA THR A 67 6.41 -19.28 8.36
C THR A 67 7.71 -19.70 9.02
N THR A 68 8.41 -18.78 9.72
CA THR A 68 9.76 -19.03 10.22
C THR A 68 9.76 -19.51 11.67
N THR A 69 8.89 -18.96 12.53
CA THR A 69 8.87 -19.32 13.95
C THR A 69 8.03 -20.57 14.20
N LEU A 70 6.83 -20.66 13.59
CA LEU A 70 5.96 -21.82 13.74
C LEU A 70 6.19 -22.91 12.68
N GLY A 71 6.98 -22.64 11.64
CA GLY A 71 7.31 -23.62 10.59
C GLY A 71 6.13 -24.03 9.72
N LEU A 72 5.07 -23.22 9.65
CA LEU A 72 3.90 -23.53 8.83
C LEU A 72 4.20 -23.39 7.34
N PRO A 73 3.53 -24.18 6.47
CA PRO A 73 3.64 -24.01 5.03
C PRO A 73 3.30 -22.59 4.61
N LEU A 74 4.07 -22.04 3.68
CA LEU A 74 3.96 -20.66 3.21
C LEU A 74 2.54 -20.29 2.77
N PHE A 75 1.86 -21.20 2.06
CA PHE A 75 0.48 -21.00 1.61
C PHE A 75 -0.50 -20.82 2.79
N LEU A 76 -0.40 -21.66 3.81
CA LEU A 76 -1.25 -21.55 5.00
C LEU A 76 -0.94 -20.28 5.79
N SER A 77 0.35 -19.98 6.00
CA SER A 77 0.80 -18.75 6.65
C SER A 77 0.25 -17.50 5.95
N PHE A 78 0.22 -17.50 4.62
CA PHE A 78 -0.30 -16.39 3.83
C PHE A 78 -1.78 -16.11 4.13
N PHE A 79 -2.66 -17.11 4.09
CA PHE A 79 -4.08 -16.91 4.37
C PHE A 79 -4.36 -16.55 5.83
N ILE A 80 -3.63 -17.15 6.77
CA ILE A 80 -3.72 -16.79 8.20
C ILE A 80 -3.33 -15.33 8.39
N THR A 81 -2.24 -14.89 7.76
CA THR A 81 -1.77 -13.50 7.81
C THR A 81 -2.83 -12.53 7.29
N LEU A 82 -3.44 -12.80 6.14
CA LEU A 82 -4.52 -11.98 5.60
C LEU A 82 -5.69 -11.91 6.56
N ALA A 83 -6.13 -13.05 7.10
CA ALA A 83 -7.27 -13.12 8.02
C ALA A 83 -7.01 -12.35 9.32
N LEU A 84 -5.84 -12.54 9.95
CA LEU A 84 -5.48 -11.88 11.21
C LEU A 84 -5.33 -10.36 11.01
N THR A 85 -4.62 -9.92 9.99
CA THR A 85 -4.45 -8.49 9.74
C THR A 85 -5.78 -7.82 9.37
N THR A 86 -6.65 -8.50 8.63
CA THR A 86 -8.02 -8.05 8.38
C THR A 86 -8.79 -7.91 9.69
N GLY A 87 -8.66 -8.88 10.59
CA GLY A 87 -9.24 -8.83 11.94
C GLY A 87 -8.72 -7.64 12.76
N ILE A 88 -7.41 -7.37 12.70
CA ILE A 88 -6.80 -6.18 13.33
C ILE A 88 -7.42 -4.90 12.77
N GLY A 89 -7.61 -4.79 11.45
CA GLY A 89 -8.26 -3.65 10.82
C GLY A 89 -9.71 -3.44 11.29
N MET A 90 -10.48 -4.53 11.43
CA MET A 90 -11.86 -4.48 11.96
C MET A 90 -11.90 -4.10 13.45
N ILE A 91 -10.98 -4.60 14.25
CA ILE A 91 -10.85 -4.24 15.68
C ILE A 91 -10.47 -2.77 15.80
N TYR A 92 -9.52 -2.31 14.99
CA TYR A 92 -9.11 -0.91 14.93
C TYR A 92 -10.30 0.02 14.66
N GLU A 93 -11.10 -0.27 13.63
CA GLU A 93 -12.31 0.53 13.34
C GLU A 93 -13.25 0.56 14.53
N ARG A 94 -13.56 -0.60 15.13
CA ARG A 94 -14.53 -0.70 16.23
C ARG A 94 -14.10 0.04 17.47
N LEU A 95 -12.82 -0.07 17.86
CA LEU A 95 -12.33 0.50 19.12
C LEU A 95 -11.99 1.98 18.99
N PHE A 96 -11.33 2.40 17.90
CA PHE A 96 -10.73 3.72 17.81
C PHE A 96 -11.44 4.68 16.86
N ILE A 97 -12.16 4.17 15.84
CA ILE A 97 -12.80 5.04 14.83
C ILE A 97 -14.31 5.14 15.00
N ARG A 98 -14.98 4.05 15.28
CA ARG A 98 -16.47 3.99 15.28
C ARG A 98 -17.14 5.02 16.17
N HIS A 99 -16.68 5.21 17.41
CA HIS A 99 -17.28 6.16 18.36
C HIS A 99 -16.90 7.60 18.04
N PRO A 100 -15.59 7.95 17.89
CA PRO A 100 -15.21 9.31 17.59
C PRO A 100 -15.74 9.82 16.24
N SER A 101 -15.87 8.97 15.21
CA SER A 101 -16.35 9.38 13.89
C SER A 101 -17.77 9.94 13.85
N LYS A 102 -18.54 9.80 14.94
CA LYS A 102 -19.91 10.34 15.05
C LYS A 102 -19.95 11.80 15.52
N THR A 103 -18.96 12.24 16.28
CA THR A 103 -19.00 13.54 16.99
C THR A 103 -17.72 14.35 16.86
N ALA A 104 -16.59 13.71 16.61
CA ALA A 104 -15.31 14.38 16.57
C ALA A 104 -15.05 15.06 15.21
N PRO A 105 -14.41 16.24 15.21
CA PRO A 105 -13.95 16.89 13.97
C PRO A 105 -12.87 16.06 13.28
N LEU A 106 -12.70 16.26 11.94
CA LEU A 106 -11.74 15.50 11.12
C LEU A 106 -10.31 15.55 11.67
N MET A 107 -9.88 16.67 12.24
CA MET A 107 -8.55 16.82 12.84
C MET A 107 -8.35 15.86 14.02
N THR A 108 -9.35 15.69 14.87
CA THR A 108 -9.29 14.74 15.99
C THR A 108 -9.15 13.31 15.48
N LEU A 109 -9.86 12.96 14.40
CA LEU A 109 -9.78 11.64 13.80
C LEU A 109 -8.40 11.40 13.18
N LEU A 110 -7.78 12.40 12.55
CA LEU A 110 -6.39 12.31 12.06
C LEU A 110 -5.41 12.02 13.21
N ILE A 111 -5.53 12.77 14.32
CA ILE A 111 -4.68 12.57 15.50
C ILE A 111 -4.86 11.16 16.07
N ILE A 112 -6.10 10.65 16.13
CA ILE A 112 -6.38 9.27 16.56
C ILE A 112 -5.64 8.27 15.65
N THR A 113 -5.64 8.47 14.33
CA THR A 113 -4.94 7.53 13.43
C THR A 113 -3.42 7.54 13.63
N VAL A 114 -2.83 8.71 13.93
CA VAL A 114 -1.41 8.81 14.30
C VAL A 114 -1.13 8.10 15.62
N ALA A 115 -1.97 8.33 16.65
CA ALA A 115 -1.82 7.68 17.94
C ALA A 115 -1.92 6.15 17.83
N VAL A 116 -2.85 5.64 17.02
CA VAL A 116 -2.96 4.20 16.75
C VAL A 116 -1.77 3.66 15.98
N SER A 117 -1.20 4.41 15.02
CA SER A 117 0.04 4.02 14.34
C SER A 117 1.18 3.84 15.36
N ILE A 118 1.36 4.80 16.28
CA ILE A 118 2.38 4.70 17.33
C ILE A 118 2.10 3.49 18.25
N PHE A 119 0.85 3.28 18.63
CA PHE A 119 0.43 2.15 19.46
C PHE A 119 0.70 0.81 18.79
N PHE A 120 0.38 0.66 17.51
CA PHE A 120 0.64 -0.55 16.74
C PHE A 120 2.13 -0.86 16.61
N ARG A 121 2.97 0.16 16.39
CA ARG A 121 4.43 -0.01 16.40
C ARG A 121 4.95 -0.46 17.77
N GLY A 122 4.40 0.12 18.84
CA GLY A 122 4.71 -0.31 20.21
C GLY A 122 4.38 -1.79 20.44
N ILE A 123 3.20 -2.24 19.99
CA ILE A 123 2.81 -3.66 20.05
C ILE A 123 3.77 -4.52 19.21
N ALA A 124 4.07 -4.11 17.98
CA ALA A 124 4.96 -4.85 17.10
C ALA A 124 6.36 -4.99 17.71
N MET A 125 6.90 -3.90 18.25
CA MET A 125 8.19 -3.89 18.94
C MET A 125 8.19 -4.79 20.18
N PHE A 126 7.09 -4.83 20.93
CA PHE A 126 6.97 -5.69 22.11
C PHE A 126 6.92 -7.17 21.75
N ILE A 127 6.24 -7.55 20.66
CA ILE A 127 6.04 -8.95 20.25
C ILE A 127 7.26 -9.48 19.47
N TRP A 128 7.76 -8.72 18.50
CA TRP A 128 8.83 -9.16 17.57
C TRP A 128 10.21 -8.56 17.88
N GLY A 129 10.28 -7.54 18.74
CA GLY A 129 11.55 -6.86 19.04
C GLY A 129 11.88 -5.80 17.99
N LYS A 130 13.18 -5.40 17.94
CA LYS A 130 13.69 -4.33 17.05
C LYS A 130 14.41 -4.86 15.82
N GLU A 131 14.72 -6.14 15.81
CA GLU A 131 15.50 -6.73 14.72
C GLU A 131 14.68 -6.86 13.44
N PRO A 132 15.29 -6.62 12.27
CA PRO A 132 14.62 -6.82 11.00
C PRO A 132 14.50 -8.31 10.67
N TYR A 133 13.34 -8.69 10.15
CA TYR A 133 13.02 -10.06 9.77
C TYR A 133 12.97 -10.23 8.27
N SER A 134 13.42 -11.40 7.80
CA SER A 134 13.35 -11.84 6.41
C SER A 134 12.38 -13.00 6.27
N LEU A 135 11.82 -13.15 5.08
CA LEU A 135 10.97 -14.27 4.71
C LEU A 135 11.61 -15.06 3.57
N PRO A 136 11.49 -16.39 3.53
CA PRO A 136 11.88 -17.17 2.36
C PRO A 136 11.12 -16.71 1.11
N HIS A 137 11.76 -16.75 -0.05
CA HIS A 137 11.08 -16.46 -1.32
C HIS A 137 9.95 -17.45 -1.57
N PHE A 138 8.87 -17.01 -2.20
CA PHE A 138 7.69 -17.84 -2.50
C PHE A 138 8.01 -18.96 -3.51
N SER A 139 9.07 -18.78 -4.29
CA SER A 139 9.59 -19.77 -5.24
C SER A 139 11.12 -19.82 -5.16
N SER A 140 11.81 -19.94 -6.29
CA SER A 140 13.28 -19.97 -6.32
C SER A 140 13.91 -18.64 -5.92
N ALA A 141 14.99 -18.67 -5.16
CA ALA A 141 15.85 -17.51 -4.90
C ALA A 141 16.86 -17.23 -6.04
N LYS A 142 16.91 -18.10 -7.08
CA LYS A 142 17.82 -17.91 -8.22
C LYS A 142 17.23 -16.83 -9.16
N PRO A 143 17.97 -15.76 -9.45
CA PRO A 143 17.50 -14.73 -10.38
C PRO A 143 17.40 -15.29 -11.80
N ILE A 144 16.41 -14.79 -12.55
CA ILE A 144 16.22 -15.04 -13.97
C ILE A 144 16.88 -13.89 -14.72
N ILE A 145 17.78 -14.22 -15.65
CA ILE A 145 18.46 -13.19 -16.46
C ILE A 145 17.59 -12.87 -17.67
N ILE A 146 17.12 -11.62 -17.75
CA ILE A 146 16.31 -11.11 -18.85
C ILE A 146 16.99 -9.85 -19.40
N GLY A 147 17.49 -9.91 -20.64
CA GLY A 147 18.13 -8.76 -21.29
C GLY A 147 19.31 -8.18 -20.50
N GLY A 148 20.08 -9.01 -19.80
CA GLY A 148 21.21 -8.59 -18.96
C GLY A 148 20.84 -8.19 -17.52
N ALA A 149 19.54 -8.10 -17.18
CA ALA A 149 19.06 -7.82 -15.83
C ALA A 149 18.83 -9.12 -15.03
N ALA A 150 19.20 -9.14 -13.76
CA ALA A 150 18.97 -10.26 -12.85
C ALA A 150 17.69 -10.03 -12.02
N ILE A 151 16.57 -10.60 -12.46
CA ILE A 151 15.26 -10.41 -11.86
C ILE A 151 14.92 -11.59 -10.95
N LEU A 152 14.63 -11.33 -9.68
CA LEU A 152 14.16 -12.34 -8.74
C LEU A 152 12.73 -12.78 -9.09
N PRO A 153 12.42 -14.10 -9.07
CA PRO A 153 11.07 -14.61 -9.30
C PRO A 153 10.00 -14.01 -8.37
N GLN A 154 10.40 -13.54 -7.19
CA GLN A 154 9.53 -12.83 -6.25
C GLN A 154 8.88 -11.57 -6.85
N VAL A 155 9.54 -10.90 -7.78
CA VAL A 155 8.99 -9.72 -8.50
C VAL A 155 7.69 -10.09 -9.22
N PHE A 156 7.66 -11.26 -9.89
CA PHE A 156 6.46 -11.73 -10.60
C PHE A 156 5.31 -12.07 -9.63
N TRP A 157 5.63 -12.60 -8.44
CA TRP A 157 4.63 -12.82 -7.40
C TRP A 157 4.04 -11.50 -6.90
N ILE A 158 4.87 -10.49 -6.63
CA ILE A 158 4.41 -9.17 -6.17
C ILE A 158 3.51 -8.52 -7.24
N LEU A 159 3.94 -8.51 -8.50
CA LEU A 159 3.16 -7.97 -9.61
C LEU A 159 1.84 -8.73 -9.78
N GLY A 160 1.89 -10.06 -9.80
CA GLY A 160 0.70 -10.90 -9.97
C GLY A 160 -0.33 -10.70 -8.85
N LEU A 161 0.12 -10.70 -7.58
CA LEU A 161 -0.75 -10.47 -6.43
C LEU A 161 -1.31 -9.05 -6.41
N SER A 162 -0.50 -8.05 -6.80
CA SER A 162 -0.97 -6.66 -6.90
C SER A 162 -2.04 -6.50 -7.98
N ILE A 163 -1.79 -7.01 -9.19
CA ILE A 163 -2.77 -6.96 -10.28
C ILE A 163 -4.05 -7.71 -9.88
N LEU A 164 -3.92 -8.89 -9.29
CA LEU A 164 -5.07 -9.67 -8.80
C LEU A 164 -5.88 -8.87 -7.78
N ALA A 165 -5.21 -8.24 -6.80
CA ALA A 165 -5.86 -7.41 -5.79
C ALA A 165 -6.62 -6.23 -6.41
N VAL A 166 -5.97 -5.51 -7.35
CA VAL A 166 -6.59 -4.39 -8.06
C VAL A 166 -7.81 -4.84 -8.87
N VAL A 167 -7.70 -5.95 -9.60
CA VAL A 167 -8.81 -6.51 -10.39
C VAL A 167 -9.95 -6.94 -9.47
N LEU A 168 -9.66 -7.65 -8.37
CA LEU A 168 -10.69 -8.08 -7.40
C LEU A 168 -11.39 -6.87 -6.77
N MET A 169 -10.65 -5.81 -6.40
CA MET A 169 -11.24 -4.58 -5.87
C MET A 169 -12.12 -3.88 -6.92
N ASN A 170 -11.65 -3.80 -8.16
CA ASN A 170 -12.45 -3.22 -9.24
C ASN A 170 -13.76 -4.01 -9.48
N ILE A 171 -13.70 -5.35 -9.50
CA ILE A 171 -14.89 -6.21 -9.61
C ILE A 171 -15.79 -6.00 -8.39
N PHE A 172 -15.23 -5.96 -7.17
CA PHE A 172 -15.99 -5.76 -5.95
C PHE A 172 -16.79 -4.46 -6.00
N PHE A 173 -16.14 -3.32 -6.29
CA PHE A 173 -16.82 -2.03 -6.31
C PHE A 173 -17.83 -1.88 -7.46
N ASN A 174 -17.54 -2.43 -8.63
CA ASN A 174 -18.39 -2.24 -9.82
C ASN A 174 -19.47 -3.30 -9.98
N ARG A 175 -19.28 -4.53 -9.47
CA ARG A 175 -20.16 -5.67 -9.73
C ARG A 175 -20.93 -6.15 -8.50
N THR A 176 -20.51 -5.83 -7.26
CA THR A 176 -21.22 -6.30 -6.07
C THR A 176 -22.15 -5.24 -5.49
N ILE A 177 -23.26 -5.70 -4.85
CA ILE A 177 -24.20 -4.82 -4.16
C ILE A 177 -23.49 -4.08 -3.01
N THR A 178 -22.65 -4.79 -2.24
CA THR A 178 -21.88 -4.21 -1.13
C THR A 178 -20.91 -3.13 -1.60
N GLY A 179 -20.20 -3.37 -2.71
CA GLY A 179 -19.29 -2.37 -3.29
C GLY A 179 -20.03 -1.12 -3.77
N LYS A 180 -21.21 -1.30 -4.42
CA LYS A 180 -22.08 -0.19 -4.80
C LYS A 180 -22.65 0.57 -3.58
N ALA A 181 -22.98 -0.14 -2.50
CA ALA A 181 -23.42 0.47 -1.25
C ALA A 181 -22.29 1.29 -0.60
N MET A 182 -21.04 0.78 -0.61
CA MET A 182 -19.87 1.55 -0.16
C MET A 182 -19.66 2.80 -1.01
N SER A 183 -19.80 2.70 -2.33
CA SER A 183 -19.70 3.84 -3.25
C SER A 183 -20.83 4.86 -3.01
N ALA A 184 -22.04 4.43 -2.74
CA ALA A 184 -23.15 5.33 -2.37
C ALA A 184 -22.86 6.10 -1.07
N CYS A 185 -22.33 5.40 -0.04
CA CYS A 185 -21.90 6.02 1.21
C CYS A 185 -20.78 7.05 1.02
N SER A 186 -19.90 6.88 0.03
CA SER A 186 -18.82 7.83 -0.26
C SER A 186 -19.31 9.15 -0.84
N VAL A 187 -20.43 9.14 -1.58
CA VAL A 187 -21.05 10.33 -2.14
C VAL A 187 -21.86 11.09 -1.09
N ASN A 188 -22.81 10.39 -0.43
CA ASN A 188 -23.62 11.00 0.63
C ASN A 188 -24.03 9.93 1.64
N ARG A 189 -23.41 9.98 2.82
CA ARG A 189 -23.64 9.02 3.90
C ARG A 189 -25.03 9.08 4.50
N VAL A 190 -25.61 10.30 4.58
CA VAL A 190 -26.95 10.50 5.11
C VAL A 190 -27.99 9.95 4.13
N ALA A 191 -27.88 10.32 2.85
CA ALA A 191 -28.78 9.81 1.81
C ALA A 191 -28.72 8.28 1.68
N ALA A 192 -27.52 7.69 1.76
CA ALA A 192 -27.36 6.24 1.77
C ALA A 192 -28.07 5.57 2.95
N SER A 193 -28.04 6.17 4.14
CA SER A 193 -28.73 5.64 5.31
C SER A 193 -30.25 5.71 5.17
N LEU A 194 -30.80 6.71 4.50
CA LEU A 194 -32.26 6.84 4.27
C LEU A 194 -32.80 5.75 3.35
N VAL A 195 -31.98 5.20 2.45
CA VAL A 195 -32.35 4.07 1.58
C VAL A 195 -31.99 2.70 2.20
N GLY A 196 -31.66 2.68 3.51
CA GLY A 196 -31.44 1.45 4.27
C GLY A 196 -30.01 0.91 4.26
N ILE A 197 -29.02 1.66 3.75
CA ILE A 197 -27.62 1.24 3.79
C ILE A 197 -27.02 1.55 5.16
N ASP A 198 -26.54 0.51 5.86
CA ASP A 198 -25.83 0.66 7.13
C ASP A 198 -24.41 1.22 6.90
N ALA A 199 -24.29 2.53 7.04
CA ALA A 199 -23.02 3.24 6.85
C ALA A 199 -21.92 2.74 7.82
N SER A 200 -22.27 2.30 9.03
CA SER A 200 -21.28 1.79 9.99
C SER A 200 -20.68 0.45 9.52
N LYS A 201 -21.48 -0.42 8.91
CA LYS A 201 -20.98 -1.65 8.30
C LYS A 201 -20.09 -1.36 7.10
N MET A 202 -20.44 -0.35 6.29
CA MET A 202 -19.61 0.06 5.13
C MET A 202 -18.24 0.58 5.57
N VAL A 203 -18.17 1.34 6.65
CA VAL A 203 -16.90 1.78 7.25
C VAL A 203 -16.10 0.58 7.77
N LEU A 204 -16.71 -0.34 8.51
CA LEU A 204 -16.03 -1.55 8.98
C LEU A 204 -15.43 -2.36 7.81
N LEU A 205 -16.18 -2.55 6.74
CA LEU A 205 -15.71 -3.23 5.53
C LEU A 205 -14.57 -2.49 4.85
N SER A 206 -14.59 -1.15 4.83
CA SER A 206 -13.49 -0.37 4.26
C SER A 206 -12.17 -0.59 5.01
N PHE A 207 -12.21 -0.67 6.34
CA PHE A 207 -11.03 -1.00 7.15
C PHE A 207 -10.59 -2.45 6.96
N ALA A 208 -11.53 -3.40 6.84
CA ALA A 208 -11.23 -4.79 6.55
C ALA A 208 -10.51 -4.95 5.19
N LEU A 209 -11.06 -4.38 4.11
CA LEU A 209 -10.48 -4.43 2.78
C LEU A 209 -9.12 -3.73 2.72
N SER A 210 -9.01 -2.58 3.36
CA SER A 210 -7.76 -1.82 3.41
C SER A 210 -6.66 -2.56 4.18
N ALA A 211 -6.99 -3.19 5.31
CA ALA A 211 -6.08 -4.04 6.06
C ALA A 211 -5.66 -5.28 5.29
N THR A 212 -6.59 -5.90 4.53
CA THR A 212 -6.28 -7.03 3.63
C THR A 212 -5.27 -6.63 2.56
N LEU A 213 -5.46 -5.45 1.92
CA LEU A 213 -4.51 -4.92 0.93
C LEU A 213 -3.15 -4.62 1.54
N GLY A 214 -3.13 -4.04 2.76
CA GLY A 214 -1.89 -3.83 3.51
C GLY A 214 -1.17 -5.13 3.82
N ALA A 215 -1.90 -6.12 4.34
CA ALA A 215 -1.35 -7.45 4.63
C ALA A 215 -0.77 -8.13 3.38
N LEU A 216 -1.47 -8.04 2.25
CA LEU A 216 -1.03 -8.57 0.97
C LEU A 216 0.28 -7.89 0.50
N ALA A 217 0.34 -6.56 0.61
CA ALA A 217 1.54 -5.79 0.28
C ALA A 217 2.72 -6.20 1.19
N GLY A 218 2.50 -6.29 2.51
CA GLY A 218 3.52 -6.67 3.48
C GLY A 218 4.03 -8.09 3.30
N ALA A 219 3.14 -9.07 3.23
CA ALA A 219 3.51 -10.46 3.02
C ALA A 219 4.29 -10.68 1.71
N SER A 220 3.93 -9.97 0.64
CA SER A 220 4.57 -10.11 -0.66
C SER A 220 5.93 -9.45 -0.77
N ILE A 221 6.17 -8.30 -0.11
CA ILE A 221 7.44 -7.56 -0.18
C ILE A 221 8.51 -8.08 0.79
N THR A 222 8.13 -8.67 1.91
CA THR A 222 9.04 -9.12 2.97
C THR A 222 10.15 -10.08 2.50
N PRO A 223 9.97 -10.95 1.49
CA PRO A 223 11.06 -11.76 0.95
C PRO A 223 12.17 -10.97 0.26
N ILE A 224 11.89 -9.76 -0.21
CA ILE A 224 12.88 -8.89 -0.89
C ILE A 224 13.37 -7.79 0.04
N ALA A 225 12.46 -7.21 0.81
CA ALA A 225 12.76 -6.14 1.75
C ALA A 225 12.51 -6.62 3.18
N LEU A 226 13.50 -6.43 4.04
CA LEU A 226 13.37 -6.77 5.45
C LEU A 226 12.18 -6.05 6.08
N MET A 227 11.45 -6.73 6.96
CA MET A 227 10.33 -6.15 7.70
C MET A 227 10.71 -5.98 9.17
N GLU A 228 10.46 -4.78 9.66
CA GLU A 228 10.70 -4.37 11.04
C GLU A 228 9.52 -3.56 11.59
N TYR A 229 9.49 -3.35 12.91
CA TYR A 229 8.37 -2.73 13.61
C TYR A 229 8.05 -1.28 13.20
N ASP A 230 8.99 -0.55 12.58
CA ASP A 230 8.85 0.86 12.18
C ASP A 230 8.83 1.10 10.67
N ARG A 231 8.74 0.03 9.86
CA ARG A 231 8.59 0.13 8.38
C ARG A 231 7.24 0.71 7.93
N GLY A 232 6.21 0.56 8.76
CA GLY A 232 4.85 1.00 8.44
C GLY A 232 4.74 2.45 7.97
N PRO A 233 5.24 3.44 8.73
CA PRO A 233 5.08 4.85 8.41
C PRO A 233 5.66 5.27 7.06
N MET A 234 6.83 4.72 6.67
CA MET A 234 7.46 5.03 5.39
C MET A 234 6.64 4.50 4.22
N LEU A 235 6.12 3.26 4.34
CA LEU A 235 5.25 2.67 3.33
C LEU A 235 3.89 3.39 3.28
N ALA A 236 3.36 3.82 4.45
CA ALA A 236 2.17 4.66 4.51
C ALA A 236 2.36 5.97 3.75
N LEU A 237 3.48 6.67 3.99
CA LEU A 237 3.78 7.95 3.34
C LEU A 237 3.81 7.81 1.81
N LYS A 238 4.50 6.79 1.29
CA LYS A 238 4.58 6.54 -0.16
C LYS A 238 3.24 6.12 -0.77
N GLY A 239 2.48 5.28 -0.06
CA GLY A 239 1.11 4.94 -0.46
C GLY A 239 0.16 6.14 -0.39
N PHE A 240 0.31 7.01 0.60
CA PHE A 240 -0.43 8.27 0.68
C PHE A 240 -0.07 9.19 -0.48
N CYS A 241 1.21 9.35 -0.82
CA CYS A 241 1.64 10.08 -2.01
C CYS A 241 0.94 9.52 -3.27
N ALA A 242 0.91 8.19 -3.44
CA ALA A 242 0.22 7.56 -4.56
C ALA A 242 -1.28 7.86 -4.57
N ALA A 243 -1.96 7.83 -3.41
CA ALA A 243 -3.39 8.14 -3.30
C ALA A 243 -3.69 9.61 -3.62
N VAL A 244 -2.85 10.54 -3.15
CA VAL A 244 -3.02 11.98 -3.40
C VAL A 244 -2.69 12.32 -4.85
N LEU A 245 -1.58 11.81 -5.38
CA LEU A 245 -1.19 12.00 -6.78
C LEU A 245 -2.25 11.46 -7.74
N GLY A 246 -2.83 10.30 -7.41
CA GLY A 246 -3.91 9.69 -8.17
C GLY A 246 -5.24 10.44 -8.08
N GLY A 247 -5.39 11.33 -7.09
CA GLY A 247 -6.64 11.99 -6.71
C GLY A 247 -7.33 11.22 -5.58
N LEU A 248 -7.34 11.83 -4.37
CA LEU A 248 -7.95 11.21 -3.19
C LEU A 248 -9.41 10.83 -3.46
N GLY A 249 -9.73 9.55 -3.25
CA GLY A 249 -11.05 8.99 -3.52
C GLY A 249 -11.18 8.28 -4.87
N PHE A 250 -10.21 8.40 -5.76
CA PHE A 250 -10.20 7.74 -7.06
C PHE A 250 -9.24 6.54 -7.08
N GLY A 251 -9.76 5.33 -6.84
CA GLY A 251 -8.96 4.12 -6.63
C GLY A 251 -8.07 3.73 -7.79
N THR A 252 -8.57 3.80 -9.04
CA THR A 252 -7.77 3.52 -10.24
C THR A 252 -6.66 4.54 -10.43
N GLY A 253 -6.92 5.81 -10.11
CA GLY A 253 -5.91 6.86 -10.09
C GLY A 253 -4.79 6.58 -9.09
N ALA A 254 -5.13 6.17 -7.86
CA ALA A 254 -4.15 5.80 -6.84
C ALA A 254 -3.25 4.63 -7.28
N VAL A 255 -3.82 3.64 -7.98
CA VAL A 255 -3.07 2.51 -8.53
C VAL A 255 -2.08 2.97 -9.59
N VAL A 256 -2.53 3.74 -10.59
CA VAL A 256 -1.66 4.24 -11.67
C VAL A 256 -0.57 5.14 -11.10
N ALA A 257 -0.93 6.05 -10.19
CA ALA A 257 0.04 6.93 -9.53
C ALA A 257 1.06 6.14 -8.68
N GLY A 258 0.64 5.05 -8.03
CA GLY A 258 1.54 4.15 -7.30
C GLY A 258 2.58 3.52 -8.19
N PHE A 259 2.18 2.97 -9.35
CA PHE A 259 3.14 2.43 -10.33
C PHE A 259 4.07 3.51 -10.89
N LEU A 260 3.54 4.68 -11.25
CA LEU A 260 4.36 5.81 -11.73
C LEU A 260 5.38 6.25 -10.68
N LEU A 261 4.94 6.40 -9.42
CA LEU A 261 5.82 6.80 -8.31
C LEU A 261 6.94 5.78 -8.10
N GLY A 262 6.63 4.47 -8.10
CA GLY A 262 7.62 3.41 -7.97
C GLY A 262 8.62 3.41 -9.11
N LEU A 263 8.18 3.62 -10.36
CA LEU A 263 9.06 3.74 -11.52
C LEU A 263 9.99 4.96 -11.38
N ILE A 264 9.45 6.14 -11.12
CA ILE A 264 10.26 7.36 -10.98
C ILE A 264 11.26 7.21 -9.83
N GLU A 265 10.86 6.67 -8.68
CA GLU A 265 11.75 6.41 -7.55
C GLU A 265 12.90 5.46 -7.93
N SER A 266 12.61 4.39 -8.67
CA SER A 266 13.61 3.43 -9.12
C SER A 266 14.61 4.06 -10.09
N PHE A 267 14.13 4.82 -11.06
CA PHE A 267 15.00 5.53 -12.02
C PHE A 267 15.83 6.63 -11.34
N THR A 268 15.23 7.39 -10.40
CA THR A 268 15.98 8.41 -9.62
C THR A 268 17.08 7.76 -8.79
N THR A 269 16.78 6.62 -8.15
CA THR A 269 17.76 5.89 -7.35
C THR A 269 18.91 5.35 -8.21
N GLY A 270 18.60 4.87 -9.41
CA GLY A 270 19.59 4.27 -10.30
C GLY A 270 20.44 5.28 -11.06
N PHE A 271 19.85 6.35 -11.60
CA PHE A 271 20.55 7.32 -12.45
C PHE A 271 21.09 8.55 -11.69
N ILE A 272 20.48 8.92 -10.56
CA ILE A 272 20.88 10.13 -9.82
C ILE A 272 21.64 9.73 -8.54
N SER A 273 20.91 9.21 -7.54
CA SER A 273 21.50 8.72 -6.29
C SER A 273 20.48 8.03 -5.41
N SER A 274 20.89 7.01 -4.69
CA SER A 274 20.06 6.34 -3.67
C SER A 274 19.69 7.26 -2.50
N ALA A 275 20.45 8.33 -2.24
CA ALA A 275 20.15 9.32 -1.21
C ALA A 275 18.83 10.07 -1.46
N PHE A 276 18.41 10.20 -2.72
CA PHE A 276 17.16 10.87 -3.08
C PHE A 276 15.94 9.96 -3.06
N LYS A 277 16.11 8.68 -2.76
CA LYS A 277 15.02 7.68 -2.76
C LYS A 277 13.79 8.12 -1.97
N GLU A 278 14.00 8.59 -0.74
CA GLU A 278 12.91 9.00 0.14
C GLU A 278 12.35 10.38 -0.25
N ALA A 279 13.20 11.28 -0.71
CA ALA A 279 12.81 12.64 -1.11
C ALA A 279 12.00 12.66 -2.42
N THR A 280 12.25 11.74 -3.34
CA THR A 280 11.60 11.69 -4.67
C THR A 280 10.08 11.69 -4.56
N ALA A 281 9.51 10.85 -3.69
CA ALA A 281 8.07 10.75 -3.52
C ALA A 281 7.44 12.08 -3.04
N LEU A 282 8.09 12.73 -2.09
CA LEU A 282 7.64 14.02 -1.52
C LEU A 282 7.79 15.17 -2.52
N ILE A 283 8.90 15.22 -3.25
CA ILE A 283 9.14 16.25 -4.28
C ILE A 283 8.06 16.14 -5.36
N ILE A 284 7.78 14.94 -5.86
CA ILE A 284 6.74 14.71 -6.86
C ILE A 284 5.37 15.12 -6.31
N LEU A 285 5.07 14.75 -5.05
CA LEU A 285 3.81 15.13 -4.42
C LEU A 285 3.64 16.64 -4.38
N ILE A 286 4.64 17.38 -3.92
CA ILE A 286 4.61 18.85 -3.84
C ILE A 286 4.45 19.45 -5.23
N LEU A 287 5.22 19.02 -6.22
CA LEU A 287 5.13 19.51 -7.59
C LEU A 287 3.75 19.29 -8.20
N VAL A 288 3.19 18.09 -8.05
CA VAL A 288 1.86 17.80 -8.60
C VAL A 288 0.77 18.60 -7.89
N LEU A 289 0.82 18.70 -6.55
CA LEU A 289 -0.17 19.50 -5.81
C LEU A 289 -0.08 20.99 -6.11
N PHE A 290 1.11 21.49 -6.43
CA PHE A 290 1.28 22.88 -6.84
C PHE A 290 0.65 23.16 -8.22
N ILE A 291 0.75 22.21 -9.16
CA ILE A 291 0.21 22.34 -10.52
C ILE A 291 -1.28 21.96 -10.54
N LYS A 292 -1.67 20.85 -9.88
CA LYS A 292 -3.01 20.29 -9.88
C LYS A 292 -3.40 19.79 -8.49
N PRO A 293 -3.97 20.65 -7.62
CA PRO A 293 -4.31 20.30 -6.22
C PRO A 293 -5.27 19.11 -6.07
N SER A 294 -6.07 18.79 -7.11
CA SER A 294 -6.98 17.64 -7.14
C SER A 294 -6.28 16.30 -7.43
N GLY A 295 -4.97 16.31 -7.70
CA GLY A 295 -4.23 15.15 -8.21
C GLY A 295 -4.36 14.95 -9.72
N ILE A 296 -3.56 14.04 -10.30
CA ILE A 296 -3.45 13.87 -11.77
C ILE A 296 -4.80 13.46 -12.38
N PHE A 297 -5.54 12.57 -11.73
CA PHE A 297 -6.81 12.02 -12.21
C PHE A 297 -8.02 12.53 -11.42
N GLY A 298 -7.82 13.41 -10.43
CA GLY A 298 -8.91 14.00 -9.64
C GLY A 298 -9.75 14.97 -10.50
N SER A 299 -11.09 14.88 -10.38
CA SER A 299 -12.01 15.85 -10.97
C SER A 299 -12.34 16.95 -9.96
N GLU A 300 -12.40 18.20 -10.41
CA GLU A 300 -12.76 19.37 -9.57
C GLU A 300 -14.20 19.27 -9.01
N GLU A 301 -15.07 18.49 -9.65
CA GLU A 301 -16.47 18.31 -9.24
C GLU A 301 -16.63 17.53 -7.94
N VAL A 302 -15.75 16.54 -7.67
CA VAL A 302 -15.81 15.73 -6.44
C VAL A 302 -15.53 16.58 -5.19
N GLY A 303 -14.72 17.64 -5.33
CA GLY A 303 -14.41 18.58 -4.25
C GLY A 303 -15.58 19.53 -3.94
N LYS A 304 -16.46 19.81 -4.88
CA LYS A 304 -17.62 20.70 -4.71
C LYS A 304 -18.81 19.98 -4.07
N ILE A 305 -19.04 18.72 -4.42
CA ILE A 305 -20.16 17.91 -3.87
C ILE A 305 -19.98 17.59 -2.38
N LYS A 306 -18.74 17.48 -1.88
CA LYS A 306 -18.45 17.24 -0.46
C LYS A 306 -18.56 18.50 0.44
N LYS A 307 -18.81 19.69 -0.12
CA LYS A 307 -18.96 20.95 0.65
C LYS A 307 -20.43 21.35 0.91
N ILE A 308 -21.38 20.57 0.48
CA ILE A 308 -22.80 20.68 0.79
C ILE A 308 -23.17 19.56 1.76
#